data_9e23886c102f3e1118a46354aab6e11e
#
_entry.id   9e23886c102f3e1118a46354aab6e11e
#
_cell.length_a   1.000
_cell.length_b   1.000
_cell.length_c   1.000
_cell.angle_alpha   90.00
_cell.angle_beta   90.00
_cell.angle_gamma   90.00
#
_symmetry.space_group_name_H-M   'P 1'
#
loop_
_entity.id
_entity.type
_entity.pdbx_description
1 polymer ?
#
loop_
_entity_poly.entity_id
_entity_poly.type
_entity_poly.pdbx_seq_one_letter_code
_entity_poly.pdbx_strand_id
1 'polypeptide(L)'
;MNIELLQQLCEASAVSGDEQEVRDILINTLEPCVNEITFDGLGSFVARKGNKGPKVAVVGHMDEVGFMVTHIDESGFLRFTTIGGWWNQSMLNHRVTIRTHKGFKIPGVIGSVAPHALTEKQKQQPLSFDEMFIDIGATVAKKRKSAALKLAILLARKPILPAGAKIK
;
A
#
# COMPACT_ATOMS: atom_id res chain seq x y z
N MET A 1 -14.68 11.24 -17.67
CA MET A 1 -13.80 10.52 -16.73
C MET A 1 -14.65 9.49 -15.98
N ASN A 2 -14.22 8.23 -15.93
CA ASN A 2 -14.95 7.19 -15.19
C ASN A 2 -14.53 7.29 -13.70
N ILE A 3 -15.39 7.89 -12.87
CA ILE A 3 -15.10 8.15 -11.45
C ILE A 3 -15.07 6.84 -10.65
N GLU A 4 -15.91 5.86 -11.01
CA GLU A 4 -15.94 4.56 -10.34
C GLU A 4 -14.63 3.80 -10.56
N LEU A 5 -14.12 3.78 -11.78
CA LEU A 5 -12.83 3.16 -12.09
C LEU A 5 -11.69 3.90 -11.36
N LEU A 6 -11.72 5.24 -11.33
CA LEU A 6 -10.73 6.01 -10.59
C LEU A 6 -10.76 5.67 -9.10
N GLN A 7 -11.93 5.54 -8.52
CA GLN A 7 -12.08 5.15 -7.11
C GLN A 7 -11.52 3.73 -6.88
N GLN A 8 -11.89 2.76 -7.71
CA GLN A 8 -11.38 1.39 -7.60
C GLN A 8 -9.85 1.34 -7.65
N LEU A 9 -9.23 2.05 -8.61
CA LEU A 9 -7.77 2.13 -8.74
C LEU A 9 -7.13 2.85 -7.54
N CYS A 10 -7.80 3.89 -7.03
CA CYS A 10 -7.32 4.61 -5.86
C CYS A 10 -7.44 3.82 -4.54
N GLU A 11 -8.37 2.91 -4.41
CA GLU A 11 -8.59 2.10 -3.20
C GLU A 11 -7.90 0.72 -3.25
N ALA A 12 -7.45 0.31 -4.43
CA ALA A 12 -6.73 -0.95 -4.62
C ALA A 12 -5.36 -0.92 -3.96
N SER A 13 -4.88 -2.08 -3.60
CA SER A 13 -3.55 -2.31 -3.07
C SER A 13 -2.57 -2.50 -4.21
N ALA A 14 -1.51 -1.70 -4.26
CA ALA A 14 -0.55 -1.73 -5.36
C ALA A 14 0.87 -1.32 -4.94
N VAL A 15 1.32 -1.73 -3.77
CA VAL A 15 2.73 -1.51 -3.39
C VAL A 15 3.64 -2.26 -4.36
N SER A 16 4.78 -1.66 -4.73
CA SER A 16 5.76 -2.28 -5.65
C SER A 16 6.06 -3.74 -5.29
N GLY A 17 5.84 -4.63 -6.25
CA GLY A 17 5.95 -6.09 -6.10
C GLY A 17 4.64 -6.77 -5.67
N ASP A 18 3.56 -6.03 -5.45
CA ASP A 18 2.25 -6.53 -5.04
C ASP A 18 1.09 -5.80 -5.73
N GLU A 19 1.21 -5.57 -7.05
CA GLU A 19 0.30 -4.79 -7.87
C GLU A 19 -0.93 -5.60 -8.37
N GLN A 20 -1.15 -6.79 -7.84
CA GLN A 20 -2.18 -7.72 -8.35
C GLN A 20 -3.58 -7.09 -8.40
N GLU A 21 -4.01 -6.39 -7.36
CA GLU A 21 -5.37 -5.81 -7.32
C GLU A 21 -5.56 -4.76 -8.42
N VAL A 22 -4.59 -3.87 -8.64
CA VAL A 22 -4.66 -2.87 -9.72
C VAL A 22 -4.59 -3.53 -11.08
N ARG A 23 -3.71 -4.53 -11.25
CA ARG A 23 -3.60 -5.28 -12.49
C ARG A 23 -4.92 -5.95 -12.88
N ASP A 24 -5.58 -6.61 -11.93
CA ASP A 24 -6.86 -7.29 -12.17
C ASP A 24 -7.97 -6.29 -12.56
N ILE A 25 -8.04 -5.13 -11.91
CA ILE A 25 -8.98 -4.06 -12.28
C ILE A 25 -8.73 -3.57 -13.70
N LEU A 26 -7.46 -3.33 -14.05
CA LEU A 26 -7.09 -2.84 -15.38
C LEU A 26 -7.36 -3.88 -16.47
N ILE A 27 -7.03 -5.15 -16.24
CA ILE A 27 -7.28 -6.24 -17.18
C ILE A 27 -8.78 -6.36 -17.43
N ASN A 28 -9.59 -6.46 -16.38
CA ASN A 28 -11.05 -6.57 -16.51
C ASN A 28 -11.67 -5.36 -17.25
N THR A 29 -11.07 -4.19 -17.11
CA THR A 29 -11.54 -2.96 -17.76
C THR A 29 -11.15 -2.93 -19.25
N LEU A 30 -9.94 -3.42 -19.58
CA LEU A 30 -9.38 -3.32 -20.93
C LEU A 30 -9.77 -4.49 -21.82
N GLU A 31 -9.92 -5.70 -21.28
CA GLU A 31 -10.20 -6.93 -22.03
C GLU A 31 -11.35 -6.79 -23.05
N PRO A 32 -12.50 -6.15 -22.71
CA PRO A 32 -13.58 -5.96 -23.70
C PRO A 32 -13.24 -4.97 -24.83
N CYS A 33 -12.17 -4.19 -24.69
CA CYS A 33 -11.82 -3.09 -25.58
C CYS A 33 -10.59 -3.35 -26.46
N VAL A 34 -9.87 -4.46 -26.22
CA VAL A 34 -8.59 -4.77 -26.88
C VAL A 34 -8.64 -6.09 -27.65
N ASN A 35 -7.66 -6.33 -28.49
CA ASN A 35 -7.56 -7.56 -29.27
C ASN A 35 -6.73 -8.64 -28.59
N GLU A 36 -5.79 -8.23 -27.72
CA GLU A 36 -4.86 -9.15 -27.07
C GLU A 36 -4.31 -8.53 -25.80
N ILE A 37 -4.11 -9.36 -24.78
CA ILE A 37 -3.37 -9.01 -23.57
C ILE A 37 -2.23 -10.02 -23.41
N THR A 38 -1.00 -9.53 -23.27
CA THR A 38 0.20 -10.34 -23.03
C THR A 38 0.86 -9.90 -21.73
N PHE A 39 1.53 -10.84 -21.06
CA PHE A 39 2.19 -10.62 -19.79
C PHE A 39 3.68 -10.85 -19.91
N ASP A 40 4.46 -10.15 -19.09
CA ASP A 40 5.86 -10.45 -18.89
C ASP A 40 6.09 -11.32 -17.63
N GLY A 41 7.34 -11.68 -17.37
CA GLY A 41 7.72 -12.48 -16.20
C GLY A 41 7.75 -11.71 -14.89
N LEU A 42 7.60 -10.38 -14.90
CA LEU A 42 7.67 -9.50 -13.74
C LEU A 42 6.31 -8.95 -13.30
N GLY A 43 5.23 -9.29 -14.04
CA GLY A 43 3.88 -8.89 -13.70
C GLY A 43 3.36 -7.68 -14.47
N SER A 44 4.13 -7.11 -15.39
CA SER A 44 3.61 -6.12 -16.33
C SER A 44 2.73 -6.79 -17.40
N PHE A 45 1.87 -6.01 -18.03
CA PHE A 45 1.07 -6.49 -19.16
C PHE A 45 0.99 -5.44 -20.26
N VAL A 46 0.76 -5.93 -21.48
CA VAL A 46 0.51 -5.10 -22.65
C VAL A 46 -0.86 -5.44 -23.22
N ALA A 47 -1.73 -4.45 -23.30
CA ALA A 47 -3.04 -4.54 -23.94
C ALA A 47 -2.95 -3.93 -25.35
N ARG A 48 -3.15 -4.74 -26.39
CA ARG A 48 -3.03 -4.33 -27.77
C ARG A 48 -4.40 -4.16 -28.42
N LYS A 49 -4.63 -2.98 -29.04
CA LYS A 49 -5.81 -2.67 -29.83
C LYS A 49 -5.42 -2.34 -31.27
N GLY A 50 -6.09 -2.97 -32.21
CA GLY A 50 -5.82 -2.79 -33.64
C GLY A 50 -4.61 -3.59 -34.15
N ASN A 51 -4.51 -3.69 -35.49
CA ASN A 51 -3.48 -4.47 -36.19
C ASN A 51 -2.96 -3.80 -37.45
N LYS A 52 -3.34 -2.54 -37.71
CA LYS A 52 -2.96 -1.76 -38.88
C LYS A 52 -2.45 -0.38 -38.48
N GLY A 53 -1.57 0.18 -39.31
CA GLY A 53 -1.00 1.52 -39.10
C GLY A 53 0.25 1.54 -38.22
N PRO A 54 0.73 2.74 -37.90
CA PRO A 54 1.87 2.91 -37.01
C PRO A 54 1.53 2.45 -35.57
N LYS A 55 2.49 1.84 -34.90
CA LYS A 55 2.34 1.45 -33.49
C LYS A 55 2.53 2.65 -32.58
N VAL A 56 1.59 2.90 -31.68
CA VAL A 56 1.67 3.91 -30.63
C VAL A 56 1.59 3.18 -29.29
N ALA A 57 2.54 3.42 -28.40
CA ALA A 57 2.53 2.88 -27.05
C ALA A 57 2.12 3.98 -26.04
N VAL A 58 1.14 3.67 -25.18
CA VAL A 58 0.81 4.46 -24.01
C VAL A 58 1.28 3.68 -22.80
N VAL A 59 2.15 4.27 -21.99
CA VAL A 59 2.83 3.57 -20.88
C VAL A 59 2.45 4.25 -19.58
N GLY A 60 2.15 3.43 -18.56
CA GLY A 60 1.91 3.86 -17.19
C GLY A 60 2.39 2.80 -16.22
N HIS A 61 2.73 3.20 -14.98
CA HIS A 61 3.05 2.26 -13.92
C HIS A 61 1.80 1.93 -13.08
N MET A 62 1.78 0.76 -12.44
CA MET A 62 0.68 0.29 -11.60
C MET A 62 0.97 0.42 -10.11
N ASP A 63 2.25 0.50 -9.75
CA ASP A 63 2.66 0.50 -8.35
C ASP A 63 2.50 1.86 -7.67
N GLU A 64 2.43 1.80 -6.37
CA GLU A 64 2.46 2.94 -5.49
C GLU A 64 3.50 2.76 -4.38
N VAL A 65 3.90 3.86 -3.76
CA VAL A 65 4.75 3.85 -2.58
C VAL A 65 4.03 3.21 -1.40
N GLY A 66 4.78 2.51 -0.55
CA GLY A 66 4.23 1.84 0.62
C GLY A 66 5.31 1.45 1.61
N PHE A 67 5.04 0.38 2.35
CA PHE A 67 5.93 -0.12 3.38
C PHE A 67 5.95 -1.64 3.35
N MET A 68 7.00 -2.23 3.89
CA MET A 68 7.10 -3.65 4.12
C MET A 68 7.36 -3.92 5.60
N VAL A 69 6.58 -4.81 6.21
CA VAL A 69 6.81 -5.24 7.59
C VAL A 69 8.08 -6.07 7.64
N THR A 70 9.04 -5.67 8.48
CA THR A 70 10.32 -6.36 8.66
C THR A 70 10.27 -7.39 9.78
N HIS A 71 9.63 -7.05 10.89
CA HIS A 71 9.40 -7.97 12.01
C HIS A 71 8.32 -7.46 12.96
N ILE A 72 7.91 -8.31 13.88
CA ILE A 72 6.98 -8.01 14.96
C ILE A 72 7.78 -8.05 16.26
N ASP A 73 7.80 -6.94 16.98
CA ASP A 73 8.53 -6.86 18.23
C ASP A 73 7.82 -7.61 19.38
N GLU A 74 8.50 -7.72 20.54
CA GLU A 74 7.96 -8.43 21.72
C GLU A 74 6.67 -7.80 22.25
N SER A 75 6.45 -6.51 22.03
CA SER A 75 5.23 -5.80 22.42
C SER A 75 4.08 -6.00 21.44
N GLY A 76 4.36 -6.57 20.25
CA GLY A 76 3.36 -6.85 19.21
C GLY A 76 3.23 -5.72 18.19
N PHE A 77 4.09 -4.70 18.26
CA PHE A 77 4.17 -3.67 17.23
C PHE A 77 4.89 -4.19 15.99
N LEU A 78 4.46 -3.72 14.82
CA LEU A 78 5.08 -4.08 13.56
C LEU A 78 6.19 -3.07 13.23
N ARG A 79 7.39 -3.56 13.02
CA ARG A 79 8.49 -2.77 12.46
C ARG A 79 8.47 -2.87 10.95
N PHE A 80 8.80 -1.79 10.27
CA PHE A 80 8.63 -1.71 8.82
C PHE A 80 9.78 -0.95 8.17
N THR A 81 9.95 -1.16 6.88
CA THR A 81 10.80 -0.34 6.01
C THR A 81 9.97 0.30 4.92
N THR A 82 10.45 1.39 4.36
CA THR A 82 9.78 2.10 3.27
C THR A 82 10.00 1.39 1.93
N ILE A 83 8.96 1.42 1.09
CA ILE A 83 9.03 1.09 -0.33
C ILE A 83 8.72 2.38 -1.08
N GLY A 84 9.70 2.88 -1.85
CA GLY A 84 9.62 4.19 -2.48
C GLY A 84 9.98 5.34 -1.54
N GLY A 85 9.82 6.58 -2.02
CA GLY A 85 10.20 7.78 -1.29
C GLY A 85 9.12 8.26 -0.33
N TRP A 86 9.45 8.38 0.93
CA TRP A 86 8.57 8.89 1.97
C TRP A 86 9.24 10.00 2.79
N TRP A 87 8.43 10.97 3.20
CA TRP A 87 8.87 12.01 4.14
C TRP A 87 8.43 11.62 5.57
N ASN A 88 9.40 11.28 6.40
CA ASN A 88 9.17 10.75 7.75
C ASN A 88 8.33 11.68 8.65
N GLN A 89 8.45 13.00 8.49
CA GLN A 89 7.72 13.97 9.32
C GLN A 89 6.20 13.93 9.12
N SER A 90 5.72 13.43 7.99
CA SER A 90 4.29 13.32 7.70
C SER A 90 3.67 11.99 8.14
N MET A 91 4.45 11.07 8.70
CA MET A 91 4.01 9.67 8.89
C MET A 91 3.24 9.39 10.17
N LEU A 92 3.51 10.13 11.25
CA LEU A 92 2.87 9.87 12.54
C LEU A 92 1.35 10.03 12.46
N ASN A 93 0.63 9.12 13.12
CA ASN A 93 -0.83 9.03 13.15
C ASN A 93 -1.49 8.66 11.80
N HIS A 94 -0.71 8.36 10.76
CA HIS A 94 -1.27 7.83 9.54
C HIS A 94 -1.90 6.46 9.79
N ARG A 95 -3.12 6.31 9.28
CA ARG A 95 -3.77 5.00 9.21
C ARG A 95 -3.22 4.25 8.02
N VAL A 96 -2.92 2.98 8.24
CA VAL A 96 -2.37 2.08 7.25
C VAL A 96 -3.19 0.80 7.20
N THR A 97 -3.15 0.14 6.07
CA THR A 97 -3.77 -1.19 5.90
C THR A 97 -2.66 -2.20 5.69
N ILE A 98 -2.60 -3.21 6.53
CA ILE A 98 -1.65 -4.31 6.43
C ILE A 98 -2.30 -5.43 5.63
N ARG A 99 -1.75 -5.78 4.49
CA ARG A 99 -2.16 -6.97 3.74
C ARG A 99 -1.31 -8.15 4.20
N THR A 100 -1.95 -9.18 4.71
CA THR A 100 -1.27 -10.40 5.13
C THR A 100 -0.99 -11.30 3.93
N HIS A 101 -0.06 -12.23 4.07
CA HIS A 101 0.24 -13.24 3.03
C HIS A 101 -1.01 -14.06 2.60
N LYS A 102 -2.03 -14.14 3.45
CA LYS A 102 -3.31 -14.79 3.13
C LYS A 102 -4.35 -13.84 2.52
N GLY A 103 -3.97 -12.61 2.18
CA GLY A 103 -4.86 -11.62 1.58
C GLY A 103 -5.76 -10.86 2.56
N PHE A 104 -5.70 -11.13 3.88
CA PHE A 104 -6.49 -10.36 4.85
C PHE A 104 -5.96 -8.94 4.97
N LYS A 105 -6.86 -7.96 5.05
CA LYS A 105 -6.55 -6.54 5.28
C LYS A 105 -6.80 -6.19 6.75
N ILE A 106 -5.76 -5.75 7.45
CA ILE A 106 -5.80 -5.39 8.87
C ILE A 106 -5.49 -3.89 8.99
N PRO A 107 -6.34 -3.11 9.67
CA PRO A 107 -6.04 -1.71 9.92
C PRO A 107 -4.96 -1.56 10.98
N GLY A 108 -4.11 -0.54 10.82
CA GLY A 108 -3.10 -0.15 11.79
C GLY A 108 -2.89 1.36 11.80
N VAL A 109 -2.14 1.84 12.76
CA VAL A 109 -1.75 3.25 12.89
C VAL A 109 -0.25 3.34 13.10
N ILE A 110 0.41 4.26 12.38
CA ILE A 110 1.83 4.54 12.58
C ILE A 110 1.98 5.37 13.84
N GLY A 111 2.78 4.88 14.77
CA GLY A 111 3.11 5.54 16.04
C GLY A 111 4.60 5.59 16.28
N SER A 112 4.95 6.25 17.37
CA SER A 112 6.31 6.30 17.91
C SER A 112 6.27 6.29 19.43
N VAL A 113 7.43 6.33 20.07
CA VAL A 113 7.56 6.52 21.50
C VAL A 113 6.88 7.82 21.92
N ALA A 114 6.14 7.78 23.01
CA ALA A 114 5.39 8.93 23.51
C ALA A 114 6.33 10.11 23.85
N PRO A 115 5.94 11.38 23.58
CA PRO A 115 6.81 12.55 23.77
C PRO A 115 7.42 12.70 25.17
N HIS A 116 6.70 12.27 26.21
CA HIS A 116 7.20 12.34 27.59
C HIS A 116 8.29 11.30 27.91
N ALA A 117 8.46 10.30 27.08
CA ALA A 117 9.53 9.31 27.20
C ALA A 117 10.76 9.66 26.32
N LEU A 118 10.69 10.74 25.54
CA LEU A 118 11.80 11.23 24.71
C LEU A 118 12.68 12.19 25.49
N THR A 119 13.99 12.15 25.22
CA THR A 119 14.93 13.16 25.68
C THR A 119 14.70 14.49 24.94
N GLU A 120 15.13 15.61 25.51
CA GLU A 120 15.01 16.93 24.90
C GLU A 120 15.71 16.98 23.52
N LYS A 121 16.82 16.28 23.35
CA LYS A 121 17.53 16.17 22.08
C LYS A 121 16.68 15.43 21.03
N GLN A 122 16.01 14.34 21.41
CA GLN A 122 15.13 13.60 20.49
C GLN A 122 13.90 14.40 20.07
N LYS A 123 13.36 15.23 20.97
CA LYS A 123 12.21 16.11 20.66
C LYS A 123 12.54 17.17 19.60
N GLN A 124 13.81 17.57 19.50
CA GLN A 124 14.27 18.60 18.57
C GLN A 124 14.63 18.06 17.18
N GLN A 125 14.63 16.75 16.99
CA GLN A 125 14.99 16.11 15.73
C GLN A 125 13.77 15.42 15.08
N PRO A 126 13.67 15.41 13.76
CA PRO A 126 12.67 14.58 13.08
C PRO A 126 12.88 13.11 13.41
N LEU A 127 11.79 12.42 13.76
CA LEU A 127 11.84 10.98 13.97
C LEU A 127 12.29 10.25 12.70
N SER A 128 13.20 9.29 12.85
CA SER A 128 13.55 8.37 11.78
C SER A 128 12.48 7.26 11.65
N PHE A 129 12.45 6.57 10.51
CA PHE A 129 11.54 5.44 10.33
C PHE A 129 11.82 4.29 11.30
N ASP A 130 13.06 4.12 11.73
CA ASP A 130 13.46 3.08 12.71
C ASP A 130 12.87 3.34 14.11
N GLU A 131 12.50 4.58 14.42
CA GLU A 131 11.85 4.97 15.66
C GLU A 131 10.33 4.82 15.61
N MET A 132 9.79 4.52 14.43
CA MET A 132 8.36 4.33 14.20
C MET A 132 7.98 2.86 14.26
N PHE A 133 6.72 2.61 14.53
CA PHE A 133 6.11 1.28 14.52
C PHE A 133 4.65 1.40 14.07
N ILE A 134 4.05 0.26 13.75
CA ILE A 134 2.62 0.21 13.47
C ILE A 134 1.94 -0.56 14.57
N ASP A 135 0.94 0.08 15.15
CA ASP A 135 0.04 -0.54 16.12
C ASP A 135 -1.22 -1.05 15.40
N ILE A 136 -1.49 -2.34 15.55
CA ILE A 136 -2.69 -3.03 15.04
C ILE A 136 -3.68 -3.39 16.15
N GLY A 137 -3.49 -2.86 17.36
CA GLY A 137 -4.28 -3.20 18.54
C GLY A 137 -4.13 -4.66 18.99
N ALA A 138 -3.00 -5.30 18.70
CA ALA A 138 -2.75 -6.67 19.09
C ALA A 138 -2.37 -6.74 20.57
N THR A 139 -3.13 -7.49 21.36
CA THR A 139 -2.75 -7.82 22.75
C THR A 139 -1.83 -9.04 22.79
N VAL A 140 -1.08 -9.21 23.88
CA VAL A 140 -0.15 -10.34 24.11
C VAL A 140 -0.83 -11.71 23.90
N ALA A 141 -2.12 -11.82 24.21
CA ALA A 141 -2.89 -13.04 23.98
C ALA A 141 -3.12 -13.37 22.49
N LYS A 142 -3.13 -12.37 21.61
CA LYS A 142 -3.23 -12.52 20.16
C LYS A 142 -1.87 -12.81 19.48
N LYS A 143 -0.73 -12.61 20.17
CA LYS A 143 0.61 -12.86 19.65
C LYS A 143 0.81 -14.27 19.09
N ARG A 144 0.20 -15.29 19.70
CA ARG A 144 0.32 -16.68 19.20
C ARG A 144 -0.39 -16.90 17.86
N LYS A 145 -1.38 -16.07 17.53
CA LYS A 145 -2.05 -16.09 16.20
C LYS A 145 -1.31 -15.24 15.16
N SER A 146 -0.39 -14.36 15.57
CA SER A 146 0.36 -13.47 14.68
C SER A 146 1.49 -14.16 13.90
N ALA A 147 1.80 -15.43 14.17
CA ALA A 147 2.66 -16.23 13.28
C ALA A 147 2.14 -16.29 11.82
N ALA A 148 0.86 -15.96 11.60
CA ALA A 148 0.26 -15.80 10.27
C ALA A 148 0.59 -14.44 9.61
N LEU A 149 1.15 -13.48 10.34
CA LEU A 149 1.61 -12.18 9.84
C LEU A 149 3.03 -12.23 9.24
N LYS A 150 3.61 -13.42 9.10
CA LYS A 150 4.92 -13.57 8.43
C LYS A 150 4.79 -13.02 7.01
N LEU A 151 5.46 -11.93 6.75
CA LEU A 151 5.43 -11.14 5.50
C LEU A 151 4.08 -10.44 5.27
N ALA A 152 3.90 -9.29 5.86
CA ALA A 152 2.80 -8.40 5.52
C ALA A 152 3.34 -7.23 4.69
N ILE A 153 2.70 -6.97 3.56
CA ILE A 153 2.89 -5.76 2.78
C ILE A 153 1.94 -4.71 3.32
N LEU A 154 2.46 -3.53 3.55
CA LEU A 154 1.73 -2.46 4.20
C LEU A 154 1.34 -1.41 3.17
N LEU A 155 0.06 -1.07 3.16
CA LEU A 155 -0.49 -0.05 2.31
C LEU A 155 -0.75 1.20 3.14
N ALA A 156 -0.28 2.35 2.68
CA ALA A 156 -0.77 3.61 3.22
C ALA A 156 -2.25 3.73 2.89
N ARG A 157 -3.08 4.00 3.90
CA ARG A 157 -4.51 4.17 3.66
C ARG A 157 -4.73 5.45 2.87
N LYS A 158 -5.27 5.31 1.69
CA LYS A 158 -5.83 6.42 0.93
C LYS A 158 -7.05 6.98 1.66
N PRO A 159 -7.26 8.30 1.62
CA PRO A 159 -8.49 8.86 2.13
C PRO A 159 -9.65 8.24 1.35
N ILE A 160 -10.56 7.58 2.06
CA ILE A 160 -11.83 7.17 1.47
C ILE A 160 -12.53 8.47 1.12
N LEU A 161 -12.77 8.70 -0.16
CA LEU A 161 -13.67 9.77 -0.58
C LEU A 161 -15.03 9.51 0.11
N PRO A 162 -15.57 10.44 0.90
CA PRO A 162 -16.84 10.21 1.54
C PRO A 162 -17.87 9.87 0.47
N ALA A 163 -18.70 8.86 0.72
CA ALA A 163 -19.77 8.49 -0.18
C ALA A 163 -20.62 9.73 -0.48
N GLY A 164 -20.67 10.14 -1.75
CA GLY A 164 -21.36 11.36 -2.17
C GLY A 164 -20.50 12.61 -2.37
N ALA A 165 -19.17 12.54 -2.26
CA ALA A 165 -18.31 13.64 -2.66
C ALA A 165 -18.48 13.93 -4.15
N LYS A 166 -19.15 15.03 -4.50
CA LYS A 166 -19.19 15.53 -5.87
C LYS A 166 -17.87 16.23 -6.14
N ILE A 167 -17.05 15.62 -6.99
CA ILE A 167 -15.91 16.33 -7.58
C ILE A 167 -16.49 17.39 -8.53
N LYS A 168 -16.31 18.67 -8.19
CA LYS A 168 -16.65 19.79 -9.06
C LYS A 168 -15.58 19.94 -10.14
#